data_6cf386eacef1664407bd24d3bfa0162c
#
_entry.id   6cf386eacef1664407bd24d3bfa0162c
#
_cell.length_a   1.000
_cell.length_b   1.000
_cell.length_c   1.000
_cell.angle_alpha   90.00
_cell.angle_beta   90.00
_cell.angle_gamma   90.00
#
_symmetry.space_group_name_H-M   'P 1'
#
loop_
_entity.id
_entity.type
_entity.pdbx_description
1 polymer ?
#
loop_
_entity_poly.entity_id
_entity_poly.type
_entity_poly.pdbx_seq_one_letter_code
_entity_poly.pdbx_strand_id
1 'polypeptide(L)'
;MENDLVMIVSGKFIRFWWRLSLLFAIVPLCGGVVACTRDLPDPGQFVHVENGGEEPSQPQQPSQPQTPSEPQQPQDPQEPQEPSQPQTPQDQEQPEGQVEIPDTTFRAWILWNYDSNKDGVLDQDEAVSVTKIEFSTENVTTLDGIQYFPNLTYLHAQGIRDWDNDKNLGKLTELDLSGNPKLQHIHLIYNHISKLNLGEQPDLDYLGLDYNEVTEIDVKSFTKLTLLQVSYNKLKTIDVSGLDILDEFHCADNPLETITLSNPKLVSFRCAGTLIKELDLSKCPKINNLDCSNCPNLTTIKIAKGQVIGNITKDDKAKFEYYE
;
A
#
# COMPACT_ATOMS: atom_id res chain seq x y z
N MET A 1 -11.83 -32.86 -19.02
CA MET A 1 -10.48 -33.31 -18.65
C MET A 1 -9.87 -32.17 -17.87
N GLU A 2 -9.91 -32.32 -16.55
CA GLU A 2 -9.37 -31.33 -15.62
C GLU A 2 -7.86 -31.53 -15.56
N ASN A 3 -7.10 -30.50 -15.91
CA ASN A 3 -5.66 -30.51 -15.73
C ASN A 3 -5.34 -29.89 -14.36
N ASP A 4 -5.13 -30.74 -13.39
CA ASP A 4 -4.54 -30.35 -12.10
C ASP A 4 -3.02 -30.22 -12.26
N LEU A 5 -2.52 -28.99 -12.20
CA LEU A 5 -1.09 -28.75 -12.09
C LEU A 5 -0.68 -28.82 -10.61
N VAL A 6 0.04 -29.86 -10.24
CA VAL A 6 0.59 -30.04 -8.89
C VAL A 6 2.02 -29.52 -8.87
N MET A 7 2.27 -28.49 -8.11
CA MET A 7 3.62 -28.01 -7.83
C MET A 7 4.04 -28.43 -6.43
N ILE A 8 5.21 -29.06 -6.30
CA ILE A 8 5.78 -29.50 -5.02
C ILE A 8 6.83 -28.45 -4.62
N VAL A 9 6.55 -27.69 -3.56
CA VAL A 9 7.54 -26.82 -2.93
C VAL A 9 7.68 -27.26 -1.47
N SER A 10 8.90 -27.59 -1.07
CA SER A 10 9.29 -27.96 0.31
C SER A 10 8.44 -29.05 0.99
N GLY A 11 8.08 -30.10 0.26
CA GLY A 11 7.49 -31.31 0.89
C GLY A 11 6.02 -31.19 1.35
N LYS A 12 5.31 -30.13 0.97
CA LYS A 12 3.87 -29.98 1.25
C LYS A 12 3.08 -29.85 -0.06
N PHE A 13 1.95 -30.53 -0.14
CA PHE A 13 1.01 -30.43 -1.25
C PHE A 13 0.12 -29.19 -1.04
N ILE A 14 0.21 -28.20 -1.94
CA ILE A 14 -0.68 -27.02 -1.97
C ILE A 14 -1.55 -27.16 -3.21
N ARG A 15 -2.87 -27.30 -3.02
CA ARG A 15 -3.86 -27.28 -4.11
C ARG A 15 -4.30 -25.83 -4.31
N PHE A 16 -3.96 -25.25 -5.46
CA PHE A 16 -4.48 -23.94 -5.90
C PHE A 16 -5.69 -24.13 -6.81
N TRP A 17 -6.81 -23.54 -6.42
CA TRP A 17 -7.97 -23.38 -7.29
C TRP A 17 -7.83 -22.05 -8.05
N TRP A 18 -7.38 -22.15 -9.29
CA TRP A 18 -7.42 -21.03 -10.23
C TRP A 18 -8.69 -21.13 -11.06
N ARG A 19 -9.67 -20.23 -10.83
CA ARG A 19 -10.68 -19.94 -11.84
C ARG A 19 -10.11 -18.86 -12.77
N LEU A 20 -9.68 -19.28 -13.95
CA LEU A 20 -9.30 -18.40 -15.06
C LEU A 20 -10.57 -17.72 -15.58
N SER A 21 -10.67 -16.40 -15.41
CA SER A 21 -11.54 -15.56 -16.25
C SER A 21 -10.75 -15.24 -17.52
N LEU A 22 -11.11 -15.89 -18.62
CA LEU A 22 -10.55 -15.63 -19.95
C LEU A 22 -11.08 -14.29 -20.46
N LEU A 23 -10.26 -13.27 -20.47
CA LEU A 23 -10.43 -12.09 -21.31
C LEU A 23 -9.60 -12.32 -22.59
N PHE A 24 -10.31 -12.51 -23.72
CA PHE A 24 -9.70 -12.52 -25.05
C PHE A 24 -9.27 -11.10 -25.40
N ALA A 25 -7.95 -10.85 -25.38
CA ALA A 25 -7.35 -9.74 -26.10
C ALA A 25 -6.53 -10.33 -27.25
N ILE A 26 -6.96 -10.07 -28.48
CA ILE A 26 -6.22 -10.39 -29.70
C ILE A 26 -5.06 -9.42 -29.81
N VAL A 27 -3.83 -9.90 -29.67
CA VAL A 27 -2.62 -9.16 -30.01
C VAL A 27 -1.89 -9.92 -31.13
N PRO A 28 -1.48 -9.25 -32.22
CA PRO A 28 -0.79 -9.89 -33.31
C PRO A 28 0.65 -10.25 -32.94
N LEU A 29 1.07 -11.45 -33.35
CA LEU A 29 2.43 -11.97 -33.22
C LEU A 29 3.43 -11.09 -33.97
N CYS A 30 4.44 -10.60 -33.25
CA CYS A 30 5.77 -10.37 -33.82
C CYS A 30 6.85 -10.71 -32.79
N GLY A 31 7.78 -11.49 -33.19
CA GLY A 31 8.76 -12.33 -32.57
C GLY A 31 9.63 -11.79 -31.43
N GLY A 32 10.13 -12.76 -30.66
CA GLY A 32 11.37 -12.68 -29.92
C GLY A 32 11.21 -12.42 -28.44
N VAL A 33 10.80 -13.43 -27.66
CA VAL A 33 10.93 -13.38 -26.17
C VAL A 33 12.30 -13.95 -25.81
N VAL A 34 13.23 -13.08 -25.45
CA VAL A 34 14.38 -13.43 -24.61
C VAL A 34 13.97 -13.16 -23.18
N ALA A 35 13.66 -14.21 -22.44
CA ALA A 35 13.47 -14.14 -21.01
C ALA A 35 14.82 -13.92 -20.33
N CYS A 36 15.13 -12.68 -19.96
CA CYS A 36 16.18 -12.40 -19.00
C CYS A 36 15.58 -12.49 -17.60
N THR A 37 15.69 -13.67 -16.98
CA THR A 37 15.62 -13.77 -15.52
C THR A 37 16.91 -13.15 -14.98
N ARG A 38 16.85 -11.92 -14.51
CA ARG A 38 17.89 -11.36 -13.66
C ARG A 38 17.58 -11.76 -12.24
N ASP A 39 18.44 -12.64 -11.71
CA ASP A 39 18.49 -12.94 -10.29
C ASP A 39 18.83 -11.65 -9.54
N LEU A 40 17.95 -11.24 -8.63
CA LEU A 40 18.23 -10.18 -7.66
C LEU A 40 19.29 -10.71 -6.70
N PRO A 41 20.35 -9.96 -6.39
CA PRO A 41 21.32 -10.38 -5.38
C PRO A 41 20.65 -10.40 -3.99
N ASP A 42 20.85 -11.51 -3.28
CA ASP A 42 20.47 -11.73 -1.91
C ASP A 42 21.05 -10.63 -1.01
N PRO A 43 20.25 -9.86 -0.22
CA PRO A 43 20.76 -8.80 0.66
C PRO A 43 21.56 -9.29 1.87
N GLY A 44 21.85 -10.60 1.97
CA GLY A 44 22.51 -11.24 3.10
C GLY A 44 24.02 -11.41 3.02
N GLN A 45 24.70 -11.05 1.93
CA GLN A 45 26.17 -11.22 1.82
C GLN A 45 26.94 -9.92 2.04
N PHE A 46 27.04 -9.47 3.28
CA PHE A 46 28.12 -8.57 3.66
C PHE A 46 29.36 -9.40 4.01
N VAL A 47 30.41 -9.21 3.22
CA VAL A 47 31.72 -9.81 3.40
C VAL A 47 32.33 -9.29 4.72
N HIS A 48 32.58 -10.19 5.66
CA HIS A 48 33.44 -9.90 6.82
C HIS A 48 34.86 -9.66 6.35
N VAL A 49 35.35 -8.45 6.52
CA VAL A 49 36.78 -8.16 6.44
C VAL A 49 37.38 -8.49 7.82
N GLU A 50 38.14 -9.57 7.88
CA GLU A 50 38.95 -9.90 9.05
C GLU A 50 40.13 -8.91 9.15
N ASN A 51 40.13 -8.08 10.19
CA ASN A 51 41.33 -7.37 10.61
C ASN A 51 42.02 -8.22 11.66
N GLY A 52 43.31 -8.52 11.37
CA GLY A 52 44.21 -9.33 12.16
C GLY A 52 44.43 -8.78 13.57
N GLY A 53 44.61 -9.71 14.48
CA GLY A 53 44.81 -9.44 15.87
C GLY A 53 46.17 -8.87 16.19
N GLU A 54 46.21 -8.05 17.23
CA GLU A 54 47.41 -7.82 18.06
C GLU A 54 47.04 -8.05 19.53
N GLU A 55 47.96 -8.75 20.22
CA GLU A 55 47.85 -9.20 21.60
C GLU A 55 47.92 -8.04 22.62
N PRO A 56 47.33 -8.20 23.81
CA PRO A 56 47.32 -7.16 24.83
C PRO A 56 48.65 -7.16 25.64
N SER A 57 49.35 -6.03 25.69
CA SER A 57 50.50 -5.77 26.55
C SER A 57 50.10 -5.49 28.00
N GLN A 58 50.91 -5.97 28.93
CA GLN A 58 50.79 -5.98 30.39
C GLN A 58 50.65 -4.60 31.06
N PRO A 59 50.07 -4.56 32.27
CA PRO A 59 49.87 -3.32 33.04
C PRO A 59 51.15 -2.83 33.71
N GLN A 60 51.45 -1.53 33.57
CA GLN A 60 52.53 -0.85 34.27
C GLN A 60 52.10 -0.39 35.67
N GLN A 61 53.03 -0.46 36.62
CA GLN A 61 52.92 -0.10 38.04
C GLN A 61 52.65 1.40 38.28
N PRO A 62 52.08 1.77 39.43
CA PRO A 62 51.79 3.16 39.78
C PRO A 62 53.01 3.88 40.31
N SER A 63 53.28 5.09 39.83
CA SER A 63 54.29 6.02 40.32
C SER A 63 53.80 6.84 41.52
N GLN A 64 54.73 7.13 42.42
CA GLN A 64 54.53 7.75 43.71
C GLN A 64 54.00 9.19 43.73
N PRO A 65 53.44 9.64 44.86
CA PRO A 65 52.79 10.95 44.99
C PRO A 65 53.83 12.09 45.12
N GLN A 66 53.59 13.17 44.39
CA GLN A 66 54.29 14.42 44.51
C GLN A 66 53.66 15.32 45.56
N THR A 67 54.48 16.04 46.32
CA THR A 67 54.24 16.98 47.42
C THR A 67 53.41 18.20 46.99
N PRO A 68 52.60 18.77 47.92
CA PRO A 68 51.70 19.89 47.63
C PRO A 68 52.45 21.23 47.49
N SER A 69 52.11 21.98 46.44
CA SER A 69 52.54 23.37 46.28
C SER A 69 51.59 24.34 46.98
N GLU A 70 52.08 25.47 47.45
CA GLU A 70 51.49 26.55 48.21
C GLU A 70 50.13 27.12 47.66
N PRO A 71 49.28 27.65 48.52
CA PRO A 71 47.96 28.19 48.13
C PRO A 71 48.09 29.54 47.43
N GLN A 72 47.49 29.64 46.25
CA GLN A 72 47.30 30.90 45.51
C GLN A 72 46.11 31.66 46.08
N GLN A 73 46.16 33.00 46.08
CA GLN A 73 45.16 33.94 46.55
C GLN A 73 43.82 33.79 45.81
N PRO A 74 42.70 34.16 46.50
CA PRO A 74 41.38 34.11 45.90
C PRO A 74 41.23 35.11 44.73
N GLN A 75 40.83 34.63 43.57
CA GLN A 75 40.34 35.47 42.47
C GLN A 75 38.89 35.84 42.71
N ASP A 76 38.51 37.05 42.34
CA ASP A 76 37.17 37.60 42.40
C ASP A 76 36.15 36.70 41.71
N PRO A 77 34.87 36.67 42.20
CA PRO A 77 33.83 35.87 41.61
C PRO A 77 33.49 36.35 40.21
N GLN A 78 33.74 35.52 39.19
CA GLN A 78 33.21 35.70 37.84
C GLN A 78 31.70 35.56 37.90
N GLU A 79 31.01 36.47 37.24
CA GLU A 79 29.56 36.45 36.97
C GLU A 79 29.13 35.09 36.41
N PRO A 80 27.96 34.55 36.80
CA PRO A 80 27.45 33.30 36.26
C PRO A 80 27.26 33.42 34.75
N GLN A 81 27.97 32.64 33.95
CA GLN A 81 27.68 32.47 32.56
C GLN A 81 26.29 31.83 32.44
N GLU A 82 25.40 32.44 31.68
CA GLU A 82 24.10 31.87 31.27
C GLU A 82 24.34 30.45 30.71
N PRO A 83 23.44 29.49 31.03
CA PRO A 83 23.53 28.17 30.44
C PRO A 83 23.39 28.32 28.91
N SER A 84 24.38 27.86 28.18
CA SER A 84 24.33 27.74 26.74
C SER A 84 23.05 26.98 26.36
N GLN A 85 22.20 27.63 25.60
CA GLN A 85 21.01 27.03 25.02
C GLN A 85 21.42 25.72 24.31
N PRO A 86 20.60 24.65 24.39
CA PRO A 86 20.83 23.47 23.57
C PRO A 86 20.90 23.93 22.13
N GLN A 87 21.99 23.64 21.46
CA GLN A 87 22.11 23.83 20.01
C GLN A 87 21.01 22.96 19.37
N THR A 88 20.04 23.59 18.76
CA THR A 88 19.17 22.99 17.77
C THR A 88 20.04 22.25 16.78
N PRO A 89 19.68 21.02 16.35
CA PRO A 89 20.38 20.38 15.25
C PRO A 89 20.46 21.38 14.11
N GLN A 90 21.68 21.66 13.63
CA GLN A 90 21.86 22.48 12.45
C GLN A 90 21.06 21.83 11.34
N ASP A 91 20.03 22.54 10.86
CA ASP A 91 19.43 22.28 9.56
C ASP A 91 20.60 22.30 8.55
N GLN A 92 21.01 21.12 8.12
CA GLN A 92 21.89 21.02 6.96
C GLN A 92 21.01 21.52 5.81
N GLU A 93 21.31 22.72 5.32
CA GLU A 93 20.69 23.24 4.08
C GLU A 93 20.88 22.15 3.02
N GLN A 94 19.77 21.49 2.66
CA GLN A 94 19.77 20.56 1.54
C GLN A 94 20.20 21.31 0.28
N PRO A 95 21.01 20.70 -0.59
CA PRO A 95 21.31 21.28 -1.90
C PRO A 95 20.00 21.58 -2.63
N GLU A 96 19.87 22.81 -3.14
CA GLU A 96 18.67 23.20 -3.92
C GLU A 96 18.43 22.18 -5.05
N GLY A 97 17.21 21.59 -5.08
CA GLY A 97 16.80 20.65 -6.12
C GLY A 97 16.86 19.15 -5.74
N GLN A 98 17.32 18.80 -4.54
CA GLN A 98 17.35 17.41 -4.09
C GLN A 98 15.99 16.96 -3.52
N VAL A 99 15.53 15.77 -3.91
CA VAL A 99 14.31 15.15 -3.40
C VAL A 99 14.60 14.36 -2.13
N GLU A 100 13.88 14.67 -1.04
CA GLU A 100 14.01 13.94 0.22
C GLU A 100 13.04 12.75 0.28
N ILE A 101 13.59 11.54 0.48
CA ILE A 101 12.84 10.31 0.73
C ILE A 101 13.36 9.73 2.05
N PRO A 102 12.62 9.87 3.16
CA PRO A 102 13.07 9.48 4.50
C PRO A 102 13.27 7.97 4.68
N ASP A 103 12.34 7.15 4.15
CA ASP A 103 12.45 5.69 4.25
C ASP A 103 13.63 5.19 3.40
N THR A 104 14.59 4.56 4.06
CA THR A 104 15.84 4.13 3.43
C THR A 104 15.65 3.04 2.38
N THR A 105 14.65 2.17 2.57
CA THR A 105 14.35 1.09 1.62
C THR A 105 13.65 1.65 0.39
N PHE A 106 12.68 2.53 0.58
CA PHE A 106 12.00 3.22 -0.51
C PHE A 106 12.98 4.08 -1.30
N ARG A 107 13.83 4.88 -0.61
CA ARG A 107 14.87 5.69 -1.26
C ARG A 107 15.83 4.82 -2.08
N ALA A 108 16.32 3.71 -1.51
CA ALA A 108 17.24 2.82 -2.23
C ALA A 108 16.58 2.24 -3.49
N TRP A 109 15.28 1.88 -3.42
CA TRP A 109 14.54 1.40 -4.57
C TRP A 109 14.36 2.48 -5.64
N ILE A 110 14.03 3.73 -5.25
CA ILE A 110 13.91 4.86 -6.17
C ILE A 110 15.24 5.16 -6.85
N LEU A 111 16.33 5.27 -6.09
CA LEU A 111 17.66 5.52 -6.66
C LEU A 111 18.09 4.40 -7.61
N TRP A 112 17.85 3.15 -7.26
CA TRP A 112 18.19 2.01 -8.14
C TRP A 112 17.50 2.09 -9.50
N ASN A 113 16.28 2.59 -9.56
CA ASN A 113 15.46 2.61 -10.77
C ASN A 113 15.55 3.93 -11.54
N TYR A 114 15.79 5.07 -10.87
CA TYR A 114 15.58 6.39 -11.46
C TYR A 114 16.76 7.36 -11.33
N ASP A 115 17.79 7.07 -10.52
CA ASP A 115 19.06 7.82 -10.51
C ASP A 115 19.82 7.50 -11.81
N SER A 116 19.62 8.34 -12.81
CA SER A 116 20.09 8.13 -14.19
C SER A 116 21.57 8.46 -14.34
N ASN A 117 22.05 9.45 -13.59
CA ASN A 117 23.43 9.93 -13.59
C ASN A 117 24.32 9.14 -12.64
N LYS A 118 23.72 8.34 -11.69
CA LYS A 118 24.36 7.46 -10.71
C LYS A 118 25.24 8.24 -9.70
N ASP A 119 24.80 9.42 -9.31
CA ASP A 119 25.49 10.21 -8.30
C ASP A 119 25.01 9.91 -6.86
N GLY A 120 24.00 9.05 -6.71
CA GLY A 120 23.44 8.60 -5.43
C GLY A 120 22.42 9.57 -4.84
N VAL A 121 21.96 10.54 -5.63
CA VAL A 121 20.97 11.56 -5.27
C VAL A 121 19.83 11.46 -6.30
N LEU A 122 18.60 11.72 -5.88
CA LEU A 122 17.50 11.94 -6.81
C LEU A 122 17.29 13.43 -6.98
N ASP A 123 17.52 13.94 -8.17
CA ASP A 123 17.24 15.34 -8.49
C ASP A 123 15.81 15.54 -9.02
N GLN A 124 15.41 16.80 -9.17
CA GLN A 124 14.05 17.15 -9.60
C GLN A 124 13.76 16.68 -11.03
N ASP A 125 14.73 16.69 -11.94
CA ASP A 125 14.54 16.27 -13.33
C ASP A 125 14.34 14.76 -13.40
N GLU A 126 15.05 14.00 -12.58
CA GLU A 126 14.88 12.56 -12.45
C GLU A 126 13.53 12.23 -11.82
N ALA A 127 13.15 12.94 -10.74
CA ALA A 127 11.86 12.75 -10.07
C ALA A 127 10.67 13.00 -11.01
N VAL A 128 10.73 14.03 -11.85
CA VAL A 128 9.69 14.35 -12.86
C VAL A 128 9.56 13.23 -13.92
N SER A 129 10.60 12.43 -14.13
CA SER A 129 10.58 11.31 -15.07
C SER A 129 9.82 10.08 -14.55
N VAL A 130 9.58 10.00 -13.22
CA VAL A 130 8.93 8.83 -12.57
C VAL A 130 7.46 8.79 -12.92
N THR A 131 7.05 7.76 -13.64
CA THR A 131 5.64 7.52 -14.01
C THR A 131 5.07 6.26 -13.39
N LYS A 132 5.92 5.36 -12.89
CA LYS A 132 5.53 4.07 -12.32
C LYS A 132 6.37 3.77 -11.08
N ILE A 133 5.72 3.33 -10.02
CA ILE A 133 6.35 2.78 -8.81
C ILE A 133 5.70 1.42 -8.53
N GLU A 134 6.53 0.37 -8.40
CA GLU A 134 6.05 -0.99 -8.14
C GLU A 134 7.04 -1.77 -7.27
N PHE A 135 6.68 -2.03 -6.01
CA PHE A 135 7.52 -2.78 -5.06
C PHE A 135 6.70 -3.36 -3.90
N SER A 136 7.36 -4.20 -3.07
CA SER A 136 6.77 -4.74 -1.84
C SER A 136 7.04 -3.85 -0.64
N THR A 137 6.02 -3.67 0.22
CA THR A 137 6.08 -2.80 1.41
C THR A 137 6.47 -3.53 2.71
N GLU A 138 6.95 -4.76 2.65
CA GLU A 138 7.36 -5.51 3.84
C GLU A 138 8.46 -4.83 4.67
N ASN A 139 9.31 -4.05 4.02
CA ASN A 139 10.42 -3.31 4.64
C ASN A 139 10.32 -1.80 4.45
N VAL A 140 9.17 -1.29 4.02
CA VAL A 140 8.89 0.14 3.81
C VAL A 140 7.80 0.58 4.76
N THR A 141 8.10 1.57 5.59
CA THR A 141 7.20 2.07 6.65
C THR A 141 6.45 3.33 6.25
N THR A 142 7.01 4.12 5.34
CA THR A 142 6.40 5.33 4.77
C THR A 142 6.79 5.51 3.32
N LEU A 143 5.92 6.15 2.55
CA LEU A 143 6.19 6.63 1.21
C LEU A 143 6.39 8.16 1.16
N ASP A 144 6.74 8.80 2.29
CA ASP A 144 7.08 10.21 2.31
C ASP A 144 8.17 10.49 1.28
N GLY A 145 7.99 11.56 0.50
CA GLY A 145 8.78 11.83 -0.71
C GLY A 145 8.03 11.45 -2.00
N ILE A 146 6.94 10.66 -1.94
CA ILE A 146 6.15 10.30 -3.13
C ILE A 146 5.54 11.53 -3.81
N GLN A 147 5.25 12.60 -3.06
CA GLN A 147 4.72 13.85 -3.57
C GLN A 147 5.63 14.56 -4.58
N TYR A 148 6.91 14.19 -4.62
CA TYR A 148 7.87 14.75 -5.58
C TYR A 148 7.80 14.09 -6.97
N PHE A 149 6.89 13.13 -7.18
CA PHE A 149 6.67 12.46 -8.46
C PHE A 149 5.37 12.93 -9.15
N PRO A 150 5.32 14.17 -9.71
CA PRO A 150 4.08 14.76 -10.20
C PRO A 150 3.51 14.10 -11.46
N ASN A 151 4.30 13.24 -12.11
CA ASN A 151 3.91 12.49 -13.30
C ASN A 151 3.61 11.02 -13.02
N LEU A 152 3.53 10.63 -11.73
CA LEU A 152 3.21 9.26 -11.34
C LEU A 152 1.77 8.92 -11.78
N THR A 153 1.65 7.86 -12.60
CA THR A 153 0.37 7.35 -13.10
C THR A 153 0.03 5.97 -12.53
N TYR A 154 1.02 5.23 -12.07
CA TYR A 154 0.88 3.86 -11.59
C TYR A 154 1.63 3.68 -10.26
N LEU A 155 0.90 3.38 -9.21
CA LEU A 155 1.44 3.05 -7.90
C LEU A 155 1.01 1.64 -7.48
N HIS A 156 1.96 0.74 -7.35
CA HIS A 156 1.77 -0.61 -6.81
C HIS A 156 2.73 -0.80 -5.62
N ALA A 157 2.22 -0.55 -4.41
CA ALA A 157 2.95 -0.63 -3.16
C ALA A 157 2.19 -1.57 -2.20
N GLN A 158 2.22 -2.86 -2.53
CA GLN A 158 1.50 -3.87 -1.76
C GLN A 158 2.39 -4.57 -0.73
N GLY A 159 1.77 -5.01 0.36
CA GLY A 159 2.39 -5.99 1.26
C GLY A 159 2.26 -7.42 0.74
N ILE A 160 2.76 -8.37 1.52
CA ILE A 160 2.50 -9.80 1.34
C ILE A 160 1.52 -10.26 2.43
N ARG A 161 0.66 -11.24 2.11
CA ARG A 161 -0.22 -11.88 3.06
C ARG A 161 0.42 -13.18 3.56
N ASP A 162 0.68 -13.26 4.86
CA ASP A 162 1.05 -14.50 5.55
C ASP A 162 -0.22 -15.25 5.91
N TRP A 163 -0.63 -16.19 5.05
CA TRP A 163 -1.86 -16.96 5.21
C TRP A 163 -1.79 -17.97 6.37
N ASP A 164 -0.61 -18.43 6.76
CA ASP A 164 -0.43 -19.39 7.87
C ASP A 164 -0.68 -18.71 9.23
N ASN A 165 -0.35 -17.43 9.36
CA ASN A 165 -0.51 -16.63 10.58
C ASN A 165 -1.63 -15.59 10.47
N ASP A 166 -2.37 -15.58 9.39
CA ASP A 166 -3.49 -14.66 9.12
C ASP A 166 -3.13 -13.16 9.30
N LYS A 167 -2.00 -12.72 8.77
CA LYS A 167 -1.53 -11.34 8.93
C LYS A 167 -0.97 -10.73 7.64
N ASN A 168 -1.08 -9.42 7.53
CA ASN A 168 -0.40 -8.64 6.50
C ASN A 168 1.05 -8.37 6.93
N LEU A 169 1.98 -8.41 5.98
CA LEU A 169 3.40 -8.14 6.19
C LEU A 169 3.82 -6.76 5.66
N GLY A 170 2.97 -6.09 4.88
CA GLY A 170 3.17 -4.69 4.52
C GLY A 170 3.17 -3.79 5.75
N LYS A 171 3.93 -2.71 5.75
CA LYS A 171 4.13 -1.86 6.94
C LYS A 171 3.55 -0.46 6.83
N LEU A 172 2.96 -0.12 5.68
CA LEU A 172 2.35 1.21 5.51
C LEU A 172 1.12 1.34 6.43
N THR A 173 1.09 2.41 7.23
CA THR A 173 -0.03 2.74 8.13
C THR A 173 -0.77 4.00 7.71
N GLU A 174 -0.09 4.88 6.98
CA GLU A 174 -0.65 6.12 6.44
C GLU A 174 -0.02 6.43 5.08
N LEU A 175 -0.74 7.19 4.25
CA LEU A 175 -0.28 7.60 2.93
C LEU A 175 -1.02 8.85 2.47
N ASP A 176 -0.27 9.81 1.93
CA ASP A 176 -0.79 11.00 1.26
C ASP A 176 -0.37 11.00 -0.21
N LEU A 177 -1.38 10.93 -1.10
CA LEU A 177 -1.23 10.94 -2.56
C LEU A 177 -1.74 12.25 -3.20
N SER A 178 -2.05 13.27 -2.39
CA SER A 178 -2.55 14.54 -2.90
C SER A 178 -1.56 15.26 -3.82
N GLY A 179 -0.27 14.97 -3.69
CA GLY A 179 0.80 15.48 -4.57
C GLY A 179 0.93 14.74 -5.92
N ASN A 180 0.14 13.68 -6.17
CA ASN A 180 0.27 12.83 -7.36
C ASN A 180 -1.02 12.83 -8.21
N PRO A 181 -1.47 13.96 -8.76
CA PRO A 181 -2.82 14.11 -9.36
C PRO A 181 -3.01 13.39 -10.69
N LYS A 182 -1.99 12.70 -11.20
CA LYS A 182 -2.05 11.94 -12.46
C LYS A 182 -2.21 10.43 -12.28
N LEU A 183 -2.40 9.98 -11.03
CA LEU A 183 -2.57 8.55 -10.76
C LEU A 183 -3.82 8.01 -11.46
N GLN A 184 -3.63 6.92 -12.18
CA GLN A 184 -4.67 6.15 -12.86
C GLN A 184 -4.89 4.82 -12.15
N HIS A 185 -3.82 4.25 -11.60
CA HIS A 185 -3.84 2.95 -10.96
C HIS A 185 -3.16 3.01 -9.59
N ILE A 186 -3.91 2.67 -8.53
CA ILE A 186 -3.45 2.63 -7.15
C ILE A 186 -3.70 1.24 -6.58
N HIS A 187 -2.63 0.52 -6.22
CA HIS A 187 -2.71 -0.81 -5.64
C HIS A 187 -1.90 -0.90 -4.35
N LEU A 188 -2.58 -0.96 -3.19
CA LEU A 188 -2.02 -0.83 -1.84
C LEU A 188 -2.46 -1.97 -0.91
N ILE A 189 -2.79 -3.13 -1.45
CA ILE A 189 -3.33 -4.26 -0.67
C ILE A 189 -2.32 -4.83 0.34
N TYR A 190 -2.82 -5.53 1.38
CA TYR A 190 -2.03 -6.22 2.41
C TYR A 190 -1.08 -5.31 3.21
N ASN A 191 -1.51 -4.07 3.48
CA ASN A 191 -0.84 -3.14 4.39
C ASN A 191 -1.66 -2.97 5.69
N HIS A 192 -1.38 -1.93 6.47
CA HIS A 192 -2.10 -1.54 7.67
C HIS A 192 -2.59 -0.09 7.58
N ILE A 193 -2.93 0.35 6.36
CA ILE A 193 -3.31 1.74 6.10
C ILE A 193 -4.62 2.05 6.81
N SER A 194 -4.56 3.01 7.74
CA SER A 194 -5.72 3.54 8.47
C SER A 194 -5.99 5.01 8.17
N LYS A 195 -4.97 5.74 7.69
CA LYS A 195 -5.08 7.13 7.24
C LYS A 195 -4.65 7.20 5.79
N LEU A 196 -5.58 7.59 4.92
CA LEU A 196 -5.35 7.69 3.49
C LEU A 196 -5.91 9.00 2.96
N ASN A 197 -5.03 9.82 2.37
CA ASN A 197 -5.43 10.98 1.61
C ASN A 197 -5.15 10.70 0.12
N LEU A 198 -6.20 10.51 -0.65
CA LEU A 198 -6.08 10.26 -2.09
C LEU A 198 -5.94 11.55 -2.90
N GLY A 199 -6.34 12.71 -2.35
CA GLY A 199 -6.40 13.97 -3.10
C GLY A 199 -7.40 13.93 -4.26
N GLU A 200 -7.16 14.75 -5.26
CA GLU A 200 -7.95 14.78 -6.49
C GLU A 200 -7.30 13.85 -7.53
N GLN A 201 -8.02 12.82 -7.96
CA GLN A 201 -7.55 11.81 -8.92
C GLN A 201 -8.51 11.74 -10.11
N PRO A 202 -8.49 12.72 -11.02
CA PRO A 202 -9.48 12.82 -12.10
C PRO A 202 -9.38 11.70 -13.13
N ASP A 203 -8.26 11.00 -13.18
CA ASP A 203 -7.98 9.93 -14.14
C ASP A 203 -7.93 8.54 -13.50
N LEU A 204 -8.25 8.41 -12.20
CA LEU A 204 -8.18 7.15 -11.48
C LEU A 204 -9.21 6.15 -12.03
N ASP A 205 -8.72 5.00 -12.54
CA ASP A 205 -9.53 3.91 -13.09
C ASP A 205 -9.54 2.66 -12.21
N TYR A 206 -8.51 2.46 -11.39
CA TYR A 206 -8.40 1.35 -10.46
C TYR A 206 -7.94 1.79 -9.07
N LEU A 207 -8.68 1.35 -8.03
CA LEU A 207 -8.31 1.54 -6.63
C LEU A 207 -8.41 0.21 -5.86
N GLY A 208 -7.26 -0.34 -5.46
CA GLY A 208 -7.13 -1.55 -4.66
C GLY A 208 -6.58 -1.27 -3.26
N LEU A 209 -7.41 -1.46 -2.25
CA LEU A 209 -7.14 -1.25 -0.83
C LEU A 209 -7.49 -2.46 0.03
N ASP A 210 -7.71 -3.64 -0.57
CA ASP A 210 -8.08 -4.83 0.17
C ASP A 210 -7.08 -5.15 1.29
N TYR A 211 -7.57 -5.71 2.42
CA TYR A 211 -6.74 -6.08 3.56
C TYR A 211 -5.93 -4.91 4.13
N ASN A 212 -6.64 -3.85 4.51
CA ASN A 212 -6.11 -2.68 5.22
C ASN A 212 -6.94 -2.37 6.49
N GLU A 213 -6.77 -1.19 7.04
CA GLU A 213 -7.46 -0.74 8.26
C GLU A 213 -8.30 0.52 8.02
N VAL A 214 -8.71 0.77 6.78
CA VAL A 214 -9.47 1.96 6.37
C VAL A 214 -10.84 1.96 7.05
N THR A 215 -11.17 3.08 7.72
CA THR A 215 -12.45 3.26 8.44
C THR A 215 -13.46 4.09 7.66
N GLU A 216 -12.98 4.94 6.76
CA GLU A 216 -13.80 5.81 5.89
C GLU A 216 -13.07 6.08 4.58
N ILE A 217 -13.80 6.26 3.50
CA ILE A 217 -13.26 6.63 2.20
C ILE A 217 -14.32 7.38 1.41
N ASP A 218 -13.95 8.50 0.79
CA ASP A 218 -14.77 9.20 -0.20
C ASP A 218 -14.21 8.97 -1.59
N VAL A 219 -15.02 8.33 -2.45
CA VAL A 219 -14.65 7.97 -3.82
C VAL A 219 -15.48 8.70 -4.88
N LYS A 220 -16.39 9.60 -4.47
CA LYS A 220 -17.37 10.23 -5.36
C LYS A 220 -16.77 11.07 -6.48
N SER A 221 -15.59 11.64 -6.24
CA SER A 221 -14.87 12.44 -7.24
C SER A 221 -14.18 11.61 -8.32
N PHE A 222 -14.00 10.30 -8.10
CA PHE A 222 -13.24 9.42 -9.01
C PHE A 222 -14.13 8.88 -10.14
N THR A 223 -14.67 9.78 -10.96
CA THR A 223 -15.71 9.46 -11.97
C THR A 223 -15.23 8.54 -13.11
N LYS A 224 -13.93 8.29 -13.23
CA LYS A 224 -13.35 7.32 -14.17
C LYS A 224 -13.09 5.93 -13.56
N LEU A 225 -13.44 5.74 -12.28
CA LEU A 225 -13.19 4.48 -11.60
C LEU A 225 -14.03 3.36 -12.21
N THR A 226 -13.35 2.29 -12.65
CA THR A 226 -13.96 1.08 -13.21
C THR A 226 -13.91 -0.09 -12.23
N LEU A 227 -12.89 -0.16 -11.37
CA LEU A 227 -12.71 -1.20 -10.37
C LEU A 227 -12.35 -0.60 -9.01
N LEU A 228 -13.18 -0.90 -7.99
CA LEU A 228 -12.95 -0.55 -6.60
C LEU A 228 -12.86 -1.81 -5.74
N GLN A 229 -11.74 -2.01 -5.06
CA GLN A 229 -11.51 -3.11 -4.12
C GLN A 229 -11.16 -2.54 -2.74
N VAL A 230 -12.07 -2.70 -1.78
CA VAL A 230 -11.94 -2.25 -0.39
C VAL A 230 -12.35 -3.34 0.61
N SER A 231 -12.28 -4.61 0.20
CA SER A 231 -12.61 -5.75 1.06
C SER A 231 -11.62 -5.88 2.22
N TYR A 232 -12.06 -6.53 3.32
CA TYR A 232 -11.20 -6.74 4.51
C TYR A 232 -10.64 -5.44 5.08
N ASN A 233 -11.55 -4.48 5.34
CA ASN A 233 -11.28 -3.20 5.96
C ASN A 233 -12.20 -2.96 7.17
N LYS A 234 -12.26 -1.74 7.68
CA LYS A 234 -13.06 -1.36 8.84
C LYS A 234 -14.18 -0.35 8.50
N LEU A 235 -14.62 -0.35 7.22
CA LEU A 235 -15.66 0.56 6.73
C LEU A 235 -17.02 0.24 7.35
N LYS A 236 -17.71 1.26 7.88
CA LYS A 236 -19.09 1.16 8.37
C LYS A 236 -20.13 1.58 7.35
N THR A 237 -19.76 2.49 6.47
CA THR A 237 -20.60 2.96 5.37
C THR A 237 -19.74 3.16 4.14
N ILE A 238 -20.34 3.02 2.96
CA ILE A 238 -19.71 3.39 1.69
C ILE A 238 -20.77 3.87 0.72
N ASP A 239 -20.45 4.95 0.00
CA ASP A 239 -21.31 5.52 -1.02
C ASP A 239 -20.54 5.59 -2.34
N VAL A 240 -20.90 4.73 -3.29
CA VAL A 240 -20.33 4.70 -4.64
C VAL A 240 -21.31 5.24 -5.69
N SER A 241 -22.41 5.85 -5.25
CA SER A 241 -23.38 6.43 -6.17
C SER A 241 -22.76 7.55 -7.01
N GLY A 242 -23.07 7.57 -8.31
CA GLY A 242 -22.49 8.55 -9.24
C GLY A 242 -21.19 8.10 -9.91
N LEU A 243 -20.63 6.95 -9.54
CA LEU A 243 -19.56 6.30 -10.30
C LEU A 243 -20.20 5.53 -11.49
N ASP A 244 -20.62 6.28 -12.52
CA ASP A 244 -21.48 5.77 -13.60
C ASP A 244 -20.83 4.70 -14.48
N ILE A 245 -19.49 4.60 -14.45
CA ILE A 245 -18.73 3.62 -15.24
C ILE A 245 -18.13 2.51 -14.39
N LEU A 246 -18.39 2.48 -13.07
CA LEU A 246 -17.95 1.42 -12.19
C LEU A 246 -18.50 0.08 -12.65
N ASP A 247 -17.62 -0.86 -13.00
CA ASP A 247 -17.93 -2.19 -13.52
C ASP A 247 -17.83 -3.28 -12.43
N GLU A 248 -16.81 -3.19 -11.59
CA GLU A 248 -16.60 -4.11 -10.47
C GLU A 248 -16.42 -3.36 -9.15
N PHE A 249 -17.14 -3.86 -8.12
CA PHE A 249 -17.06 -3.33 -6.75
C PHE A 249 -16.96 -4.45 -5.73
N HIS A 250 -15.87 -4.46 -4.96
CA HIS A 250 -15.61 -5.42 -3.89
C HIS A 250 -15.45 -4.71 -2.55
N CYS A 251 -16.36 -4.99 -1.61
CA CYS A 251 -16.35 -4.43 -0.25
C CYS A 251 -16.64 -5.49 0.83
N ALA A 252 -16.39 -6.76 0.52
CA ALA A 252 -16.62 -7.88 1.42
C ALA A 252 -15.83 -7.74 2.74
N ASP A 253 -16.29 -8.44 3.78
CA ASP A 253 -15.61 -8.51 5.08
C ASP A 253 -15.26 -7.13 5.67
N ASN A 254 -16.26 -6.23 5.64
CA ASN A 254 -16.28 -4.94 6.31
C ASN A 254 -17.48 -4.89 7.28
N PRO A 255 -17.43 -4.15 8.39
CA PRO A 255 -18.57 -3.94 9.26
C PRO A 255 -19.59 -2.95 8.66
N LEU A 256 -19.84 -3.04 7.33
CA LEU A 256 -20.74 -2.14 6.61
C LEU A 256 -22.19 -2.34 7.04
N GLU A 257 -22.80 -1.28 7.56
CA GLU A 257 -24.22 -1.18 7.88
C GLU A 257 -25.04 -0.59 6.73
N THR A 258 -24.37 0.20 5.86
CA THR A 258 -24.99 0.88 4.71
C THR A 258 -24.07 0.87 3.51
N ILE A 259 -24.62 0.50 2.35
CA ILE A 259 -23.98 0.61 1.03
C ILE A 259 -24.93 1.39 0.14
N THR A 260 -24.48 2.51 -0.44
CA THR A 260 -25.28 3.31 -1.37
C THR A 260 -24.81 3.07 -2.79
N LEU A 261 -25.72 2.61 -3.63
CA LEU A 261 -25.47 2.23 -5.01
C LEU A 261 -26.36 3.02 -5.99
N SER A 262 -25.80 3.46 -7.10
CA SER A 262 -26.53 3.96 -8.28
C SER A 262 -25.57 3.89 -9.47
N ASN A 263 -25.24 2.67 -9.90
CA ASN A 263 -24.15 2.37 -10.80
C ASN A 263 -24.64 1.61 -12.01
N PRO A 264 -25.03 2.31 -13.09
CA PRO A 264 -25.72 1.70 -14.23
C PRO A 264 -24.89 0.71 -15.04
N LYS A 265 -23.56 0.70 -14.84
CA LYS A 265 -22.65 -0.23 -15.52
C LYS A 265 -22.12 -1.35 -14.62
N LEU A 266 -22.43 -1.35 -13.34
CA LEU A 266 -21.93 -2.34 -12.38
C LEU A 266 -22.36 -3.76 -12.78
N VAL A 267 -21.39 -4.63 -13.05
CA VAL A 267 -21.57 -6.03 -13.47
C VAL A 267 -21.25 -7.00 -12.33
N SER A 268 -20.18 -6.75 -11.59
CA SER A 268 -19.73 -7.61 -10.50
C SER A 268 -19.73 -6.86 -9.17
N PHE A 269 -20.51 -7.40 -8.21
CA PHE A 269 -20.60 -6.82 -6.88
C PHE A 269 -20.40 -7.87 -5.80
N ARG A 270 -19.45 -7.62 -4.87
CA ARG A 270 -19.14 -8.49 -3.73
C ARG A 270 -19.22 -7.70 -2.44
N CYS A 271 -20.21 -8.05 -1.60
CA CYS A 271 -20.40 -7.47 -0.26
C CYS A 271 -20.62 -8.56 0.80
N ALA A 272 -20.07 -9.75 0.59
CA ALA A 272 -20.14 -10.84 1.56
C ALA A 272 -19.56 -10.44 2.91
N GLY A 273 -20.04 -11.02 4.02
CA GLY A 273 -19.53 -10.76 5.36
C GLY A 273 -19.83 -9.36 5.93
N THR A 274 -20.79 -8.62 5.35
CA THR A 274 -21.18 -7.28 5.82
C THR A 274 -22.37 -7.32 6.77
N LEU A 275 -22.64 -6.20 7.48
CA LEU A 275 -23.72 -6.07 8.46
C LEU A 275 -24.98 -5.39 7.90
N ILE A 276 -25.08 -5.19 6.60
CA ILE A 276 -26.22 -4.56 5.94
C ILE A 276 -27.52 -5.33 6.23
N LYS A 277 -28.62 -4.62 6.35
CA LYS A 277 -29.97 -5.19 6.55
C LYS A 277 -30.75 -5.29 5.25
N GLU A 278 -30.48 -4.36 4.36
CA GLU A 278 -31.12 -4.22 3.06
C GLU A 278 -30.05 -3.91 2.01
N LEU A 279 -30.24 -4.41 0.78
CA LEU A 279 -29.38 -4.14 -0.36
C LEU A 279 -30.25 -3.67 -1.52
N ASP A 280 -30.11 -2.42 -1.96
CA ASP A 280 -30.87 -1.87 -3.08
C ASP A 280 -30.04 -1.88 -4.37
N LEU A 281 -30.39 -2.76 -5.29
CA LEU A 281 -29.78 -2.93 -6.61
C LEU A 281 -30.67 -2.41 -7.75
N SER A 282 -31.79 -1.76 -7.43
CA SER A 282 -32.79 -1.32 -8.45
C SER A 282 -32.18 -0.33 -9.46
N LYS A 283 -31.13 0.41 -9.06
CA LYS A 283 -30.40 1.33 -9.93
C LYS A 283 -29.13 0.74 -10.55
N CYS A 284 -28.92 -0.56 -10.43
CA CYS A 284 -27.77 -1.28 -10.95
C CYS A 284 -28.22 -2.38 -11.94
N PRO A 285 -28.81 -2.02 -13.10
CA PRO A 285 -29.51 -2.97 -13.97
C PRO A 285 -28.61 -4.01 -14.65
N LYS A 286 -27.28 -3.80 -14.65
CA LYS A 286 -26.35 -4.70 -15.32
C LYS A 286 -25.68 -5.73 -14.40
N ILE A 287 -25.99 -5.70 -13.08
CA ILE A 287 -25.41 -6.70 -12.16
C ILE A 287 -25.72 -8.10 -12.68
N ASN A 288 -24.66 -8.87 -12.88
CA ASN A 288 -24.71 -10.26 -13.30
C ASN A 288 -24.04 -11.22 -12.31
N ASN A 289 -23.08 -10.73 -11.54
CA ASN A 289 -22.40 -11.48 -10.50
C ASN A 289 -22.58 -10.78 -9.15
N LEU A 290 -23.34 -11.39 -8.25
CA LEU A 290 -23.61 -10.87 -6.90
C LEU A 290 -23.14 -11.90 -5.85
N ASP A 291 -22.28 -11.46 -4.95
CA ASP A 291 -21.98 -12.20 -3.73
C ASP A 291 -22.30 -11.34 -2.50
N CYS A 292 -23.40 -11.68 -1.83
CA CYS A 292 -23.84 -11.11 -0.56
C CYS A 292 -24.09 -12.21 0.49
N SER A 293 -23.27 -13.25 0.46
CA SER A 293 -23.27 -14.35 1.45
C SER A 293 -22.69 -13.90 2.78
N ASN A 294 -22.95 -14.70 3.83
CA ASN A 294 -22.45 -14.42 5.17
C ASN A 294 -22.82 -13.03 5.72
N CYS A 295 -23.96 -12.45 5.27
CA CYS A 295 -24.49 -11.18 5.76
C CYS A 295 -25.52 -11.44 6.86
N PRO A 296 -25.15 -11.43 8.15
CA PRO A 296 -26.00 -11.92 9.24
C PRO A 296 -27.30 -11.13 9.44
N ASN A 297 -27.37 -9.92 8.93
CA ASN A 297 -28.54 -9.05 9.08
C ASN A 297 -29.35 -8.87 7.78
N LEU A 298 -28.83 -9.29 6.62
CA LEU A 298 -29.46 -9.07 5.33
C LEU A 298 -30.75 -9.90 5.19
N THR A 299 -31.87 -9.23 5.03
CA THR A 299 -33.18 -9.85 4.82
C THR A 299 -33.78 -9.50 3.47
N THR A 300 -33.46 -8.35 2.91
CA THR A 300 -34.11 -7.79 1.71
C THR A 300 -33.09 -7.40 0.66
N ILE A 301 -33.28 -7.87 -0.57
CA ILE A 301 -32.54 -7.44 -1.75
C ILE A 301 -33.54 -6.84 -2.74
N LYS A 302 -33.46 -5.52 -2.95
CA LYS A 302 -34.33 -4.79 -3.86
C LYS A 302 -33.74 -4.80 -5.26
N ILE A 303 -34.54 -5.21 -6.23
CA ILE A 303 -34.20 -5.21 -7.67
C ILE A 303 -35.31 -4.58 -8.49
N ALA A 304 -34.98 -4.04 -9.66
CA ALA A 304 -35.96 -3.51 -10.57
C ALA A 304 -36.83 -4.63 -11.18
N LYS A 305 -38.07 -4.33 -11.49
CA LYS A 305 -38.99 -5.28 -12.12
C LYS A 305 -38.39 -5.78 -13.44
N GLY A 306 -38.29 -7.08 -13.57
CA GLY A 306 -37.69 -7.74 -14.74
C GLY A 306 -36.17 -7.80 -14.76
N GLN A 307 -35.50 -7.27 -13.74
CA GLN A 307 -34.05 -7.44 -13.59
C GLN A 307 -33.72 -8.91 -13.29
N VAL A 308 -32.71 -9.45 -13.98
CA VAL A 308 -32.21 -10.82 -13.77
C VAL A 308 -30.74 -10.74 -13.44
N ILE A 309 -30.35 -11.42 -12.37
CA ILE A 309 -28.94 -11.55 -11.95
C ILE A 309 -28.50 -12.99 -12.24
N GLY A 310 -27.45 -13.17 -13.06
CA GLY A 310 -27.04 -14.49 -13.56
C GLY A 310 -26.45 -15.39 -12.48
N ASN A 311 -25.48 -14.89 -11.74
CA ASN A 311 -24.78 -15.63 -10.69
C ASN A 311 -25.01 -14.95 -9.34
N ILE A 312 -25.61 -15.68 -8.39
CA ILE A 312 -25.95 -15.13 -7.08
C ILE A 312 -25.48 -16.09 -5.99
N THR A 313 -24.71 -15.55 -5.05
CA THR A 313 -24.40 -16.19 -3.77
C THR A 313 -24.98 -15.34 -2.65
N LYS A 314 -25.90 -15.89 -1.85
CA LYS A 314 -26.57 -15.18 -0.76
C LYS A 314 -27.06 -16.16 0.30
N ASP A 315 -27.36 -15.66 1.49
CA ASP A 315 -28.01 -16.44 2.54
C ASP A 315 -29.49 -16.70 2.24
N ASP A 316 -30.02 -17.85 2.68
CA ASP A 316 -31.43 -18.26 2.40
C ASP A 316 -32.48 -17.29 2.95
N LYS A 317 -32.15 -16.56 4.03
CA LYS A 317 -33.05 -15.58 4.64
C LYS A 317 -33.21 -14.30 3.82
N ALA A 318 -32.23 -13.95 2.98
CA ALA A 318 -32.30 -12.78 2.10
C ALA A 318 -33.27 -13.03 0.95
N LYS A 319 -34.33 -12.22 0.83
CA LYS A 319 -35.37 -12.34 -0.18
C LYS A 319 -35.33 -11.18 -1.16
N PHE A 320 -35.71 -11.45 -2.41
CA PHE A 320 -35.84 -10.42 -3.41
C PHE A 320 -37.18 -9.69 -3.26
N GLU A 321 -37.13 -8.37 -3.32
CA GLU A 321 -38.29 -7.48 -3.50
C GLU A 321 -38.15 -6.74 -4.82
N TYR A 322 -39.29 -6.64 -5.57
CA TYR A 322 -39.32 -6.05 -6.91
C TYR A 322 -39.93 -4.67 -6.85
N TYR A 323 -39.23 -3.70 -7.42
CA TYR A 323 -39.70 -2.31 -7.55
C TYR A 323 -40.11 -2.00 -8.98
N GLU A 324 -41.18 -1.19 -9.13
CA GLU A 324 -41.68 -0.75 -10.42
C GLU A 324 -40.83 0.31 -11.10
#